data_4372942bd2782747fff78cc941a32a3a
#
_entry.id   4372942bd2782747fff78cc941a32a3a
#
_cell.length_a   1.000
_cell.length_b   1.000
_cell.length_c   1.000
_cell.angle_alpha   90.00
_cell.angle_beta   90.00
_cell.angle_gamma   90.00
#
_symmetry.space_group_name_H-M   'P 1'
#
loop_
_entity.id
_entity.type
_entity.pdbx_description
1 polymer ?
#
loop_
_entity_poly.entity_id
_entity_poly.type
_entity_poly.pdbx_seq_one_letter_code
_entity_poly.pdbx_strand_id
1 'polypeptide(L)'
;MIGRSQIEKDVRDLARKLVQADPFEFGLLQCKGVVKHSDDGSSIPPSFIFIFRLPPGCSQPRSLRHCLVNVQRPDSLSDRFRLASELAKSVLYVHTFGFVHKNIRPDTVLVLKRRDTALGSVFLVGFDTFRSEYGHTALIGSTKWQRSLYQHPSRIGDHVTQNYLVQHDIYSLGVCLLELGLWDSFVVYNENVSDATSPLIGSPDPPEFKDRLLDLTRGELKSRMGDLYSQVVETCLTSLDPGNADFGDKSEFQDADGIQVGVRYIEKITMRLNSISV
;
A
#
# COMPACT_ATOMS: atom_id res chain seq x y z
N MET A 1 8.33 20.24 12.52
CA MET A 1 7.32 19.47 13.31
C MET A 1 5.95 19.74 12.68
N ILE A 2 5.23 18.70 12.30
CA ILE A 2 3.82 18.84 11.88
C ILE A 2 3.06 19.27 13.13
N GLY A 3 2.35 20.41 13.06
CA GLY A 3 1.61 20.94 14.21
C GLY A 3 0.50 19.97 14.63
N ARG A 4 0.26 19.83 15.93
CA ARG A 4 -0.81 18.98 16.53
C ARG A 4 -2.17 19.24 15.87
N SER A 5 -2.45 20.47 15.52
CA SER A 5 -3.66 20.91 14.81
C SER A 5 -3.79 20.33 13.39
N GLN A 6 -2.66 20.15 12.67
CA GLN A 6 -2.69 19.58 11.32
C GLN A 6 -3.02 18.10 11.33
N ILE A 7 -2.45 17.33 12.26
CA ILE A 7 -2.75 15.90 12.43
C ILE A 7 -4.24 15.70 12.73
N GLU A 8 -4.79 16.48 13.65
CA GLU A 8 -6.22 16.41 14.01
C GLU A 8 -7.12 16.75 12.82
N LYS A 9 -6.70 17.72 12.00
CA LYS A 9 -7.42 18.10 10.77
C LYS A 9 -7.39 16.94 9.76
N ASP A 10 -6.22 16.39 9.47
CA ASP A 10 -6.06 15.29 8.51
C ASP A 10 -6.88 14.06 8.94
N VAL A 11 -6.85 13.70 10.23
CA VAL A 11 -7.65 12.60 10.81
C VAL A 11 -9.15 12.85 10.61
N ARG A 12 -9.62 14.05 10.88
CA ARG A 12 -11.04 14.42 10.73
C ARG A 12 -11.47 14.39 9.25
N ASP A 13 -10.64 14.91 8.38
CA ASP A 13 -10.94 14.98 6.95
C ASP A 13 -10.95 13.59 6.29
N LEU A 14 -9.99 12.72 6.65
CA LEU A 14 -10.01 11.33 6.23
C LEU A 14 -11.24 10.59 6.78
N ALA A 15 -11.52 10.72 8.07
CA ALA A 15 -12.67 10.06 8.68
C ALA A 15 -14.00 10.44 8.01
N ARG A 16 -14.19 11.72 7.65
CA ARG A 16 -15.39 12.20 6.94
C ARG A 16 -15.53 11.53 5.56
N LYS A 17 -14.44 11.39 4.82
CA LYS A 17 -14.44 10.72 3.52
C LYS A 17 -14.75 9.24 3.65
N LEU A 18 -14.16 8.57 4.65
CA LEU A 18 -14.37 7.15 4.92
C LEU A 18 -15.78 6.82 5.47
N VAL A 19 -16.49 7.78 6.09
CA VAL A 19 -17.90 7.59 6.50
C VAL A 19 -18.81 7.33 5.30
N GLN A 20 -18.52 7.94 4.16
CA GLN A 20 -19.31 7.84 2.93
C GLN A 20 -18.77 6.77 1.96
N ALA A 21 -17.68 6.09 2.31
CA ALA A 21 -17.09 5.10 1.44
C ALA A 21 -18.02 3.89 1.25
N ASP A 22 -18.25 3.49 -0.01
CA ASP A 22 -18.76 2.15 -0.32
C ASP A 22 -17.58 1.17 -0.25
N PRO A 23 -17.61 0.19 0.68
CA PRO A 23 -16.46 -0.69 0.87
C PRO A 23 -16.10 -1.52 -0.36
N PHE A 24 -17.08 -2.00 -1.11
CA PHE A 24 -16.82 -2.85 -2.27
C PHE A 24 -16.44 -2.06 -3.51
N GLU A 25 -16.89 -0.81 -3.60
CA GLU A 25 -16.49 0.07 -4.66
C GLU A 25 -15.08 0.62 -4.43
N PHE A 26 -14.76 1.02 -3.19
CA PHE A 26 -13.51 1.75 -2.89
C PHE A 26 -12.39 0.86 -2.34
N GLY A 27 -12.70 -0.36 -1.88
CA GLY A 27 -11.75 -1.19 -1.16
C GLY A 27 -11.30 -0.57 0.18
N LEU A 28 -12.12 0.32 0.73
CA LEU A 28 -11.89 1.03 1.98
C LEU A 28 -13.07 0.78 2.93
N LEU A 29 -12.78 0.41 4.17
CA LEU A 29 -13.84 0.15 5.14
C LEU A 29 -14.57 1.43 5.55
N GLN A 30 -15.89 1.35 5.75
CA GLN A 30 -16.68 2.46 6.24
C GLN A 30 -16.29 2.81 7.67
N CYS A 31 -15.84 4.04 7.89
CA CYS A 31 -15.52 4.56 9.22
C CYS A 31 -16.82 4.86 10.01
N LYS A 32 -16.88 4.39 11.27
CA LYS A 32 -17.96 4.68 12.20
C LYS A 32 -17.64 5.84 13.14
N GLY A 33 -16.38 6.11 13.34
CA GLY A 33 -15.90 7.17 14.20
C GLY A 33 -14.41 7.04 14.46
N VAL A 34 -13.89 8.07 15.12
CA VAL A 34 -12.49 8.12 15.58
C VAL A 34 -12.51 8.45 17.06
N VAL A 35 -11.81 7.65 17.84
CA VAL A 35 -11.56 7.92 19.25
C VAL A 35 -10.19 8.58 19.38
N LYS A 36 -10.14 9.75 20.00
CA LYS A 36 -8.90 10.42 20.38
C LYS A 36 -8.52 9.97 21.79
N HIS A 37 -7.33 9.42 21.91
CA HIS A 37 -6.73 9.09 23.20
C HIS A 37 -5.60 10.07 23.48
N SER A 38 -5.71 10.82 24.57
CA SER A 38 -4.68 11.73 25.05
C SER A 38 -4.53 11.54 26.55
N ASP A 39 -3.30 11.36 27.01
CA ASP A 39 -3.01 11.42 28.45
C ASP A 39 -2.88 12.89 28.85
N ASP A 40 -3.77 13.36 29.71
CA ASP A 40 -3.72 14.72 30.25
C ASP A 40 -2.44 14.90 31.07
N GLY A 41 -1.58 15.81 30.60
CA GLY A 41 -0.27 16.11 31.23
C GLY A 41 0.93 15.43 30.59
N SER A 42 0.75 14.56 29.57
CA SER A 42 1.83 13.92 28.82
C SER A 42 2.34 14.82 27.68
N SER A 43 3.65 14.84 27.46
CA SER A 43 4.28 15.42 26.25
C SER A 43 4.10 14.54 25.00
N ILE A 44 3.50 13.35 25.15
CA ILE A 44 3.26 12.41 24.07
C ILE A 44 2.13 12.93 23.16
N PRO A 45 2.28 12.91 21.83
CA PRO A 45 1.21 13.29 20.91
C PRO A 45 -0.03 12.40 21.09
N PRO A 46 -1.25 12.94 20.89
CA PRO A 46 -2.47 12.14 20.98
C PRO A 46 -2.45 11.03 19.93
N SER A 47 -2.96 9.85 20.29
CA SER A 47 -3.24 8.77 19.37
C SER A 47 -4.71 8.82 18.91
N PHE A 48 -4.96 8.29 17.69
CA PHE A 48 -6.29 8.25 17.09
C PHE A 48 -6.62 6.82 16.69
N ILE A 49 -7.78 6.33 17.14
CA ILE A 49 -8.25 4.97 16.83
C ILE A 49 -9.44 5.10 15.89
N PHE A 50 -9.27 4.68 14.64
CA PHE A 50 -10.35 4.57 13.68
C PHE A 50 -11.18 3.31 13.94
N ILE A 51 -12.48 3.46 14.02
CA ILE A 51 -13.44 2.38 14.22
C ILE A 51 -14.13 2.13 12.90
N PHE A 52 -13.94 0.93 12.34
CA PHE A 52 -14.52 0.54 11.06
C PHE A 52 -15.67 -0.44 11.23
N ARG A 53 -16.61 -0.39 10.28
CA ARG A 53 -17.68 -1.38 10.15
C ARG A 53 -17.24 -2.47 9.16
N LEU A 54 -17.45 -3.73 9.52
CA LEU A 54 -17.35 -4.82 8.55
C LEU A 54 -18.52 -4.73 7.56
N PRO A 55 -18.24 -4.86 6.25
CA PRO A 55 -19.28 -4.87 5.23
C PRO A 55 -20.23 -6.05 5.42
N PRO A 56 -21.54 -5.90 5.05
CA PRO A 56 -22.50 -6.99 5.11
C PRO A 56 -22.02 -8.20 4.31
N GLY A 57 -22.19 -9.40 4.85
CA GLY A 57 -21.77 -10.65 4.21
C GLY A 57 -20.28 -10.95 4.31
N CYS A 58 -19.48 -10.06 4.92
CA CYS A 58 -18.07 -10.26 5.20
C CYS A 58 -17.83 -10.76 6.62
N SER A 59 -16.82 -11.60 6.79
CA SER A 59 -16.43 -12.17 8.08
C SER A 59 -14.93 -12.52 8.12
N GLN A 60 -14.45 -12.98 9.25
CA GLN A 60 -13.10 -13.54 9.44
C GLN A 60 -12.00 -12.60 8.88
N PRO A 61 -11.82 -11.40 9.44
CA PRO A 61 -10.77 -10.48 9.01
C PRO A 61 -9.40 -11.12 9.25
N ARG A 62 -8.58 -11.16 8.19
CA ARG A 62 -7.19 -11.61 8.22
C ARG A 62 -6.34 -10.60 7.49
N SER A 63 -5.09 -10.40 7.88
CA SER A 63 -4.17 -9.61 7.05
C SER A 63 -3.78 -10.40 5.80
N LEU A 64 -3.43 -9.70 4.73
CA LEU A 64 -2.85 -10.34 3.55
C LEU A 64 -1.58 -11.10 3.92
N ARG A 65 -0.78 -10.60 4.87
CA ARG A 65 0.38 -11.31 5.44
C ARG A 65 -0.02 -12.69 5.96
N HIS A 66 -1.08 -12.75 6.76
CA HIS A 66 -1.58 -14.03 7.27
C HIS A 66 -1.98 -14.97 6.13
N CYS A 67 -2.62 -14.45 5.09
CA CYS A 67 -3.02 -15.26 3.93
C CYS A 67 -1.79 -15.79 3.17
N LEU A 68 -0.80 -14.95 2.90
CA LEU A 68 0.42 -15.34 2.18
C LEU A 68 1.24 -16.41 2.92
N VAL A 69 1.21 -16.40 4.28
CA VAL A 69 1.99 -17.35 5.09
C VAL A 69 1.21 -18.63 5.37
N ASN A 70 -0.11 -18.55 5.61
CA ASN A 70 -0.88 -19.64 6.19
C ASN A 70 -1.95 -20.24 5.28
N VAL A 71 -2.20 -19.63 4.12
CA VAL A 71 -3.20 -20.12 3.17
C VAL A 71 -2.49 -20.68 1.94
N GLN A 72 -2.88 -21.89 1.53
CA GLN A 72 -2.36 -22.49 0.31
C GLN A 72 -2.56 -21.55 -0.88
N ARG A 73 -1.57 -21.50 -1.77
CA ARG A 73 -1.65 -20.68 -2.98
C ARG A 73 -2.89 -21.04 -3.79
N PRO A 74 -3.70 -20.05 -4.17
CA PRO A 74 -4.86 -20.30 -5.03
C PRO A 74 -4.42 -20.79 -6.41
N ASP A 75 -5.13 -21.77 -6.92
CA ASP A 75 -4.90 -22.28 -8.29
C ASP A 75 -5.39 -21.28 -9.34
N SER A 76 -6.42 -20.52 -9.01
CA SER A 76 -7.02 -19.51 -9.89
C SER A 76 -6.14 -18.27 -10.01
N LEU A 77 -5.66 -18.01 -11.22
CA LEU A 77 -5.01 -16.73 -11.57
C LEU A 77 -5.99 -15.57 -11.45
N SER A 78 -7.25 -15.77 -11.90
CA SER A 78 -8.30 -14.75 -11.84
C SER A 78 -8.52 -14.24 -10.40
N ASP A 79 -8.46 -15.11 -9.39
CA ASP A 79 -8.58 -14.69 -7.99
C ASP A 79 -7.41 -13.79 -7.55
N ARG A 80 -6.18 -14.12 -7.95
CA ARG A 80 -5.01 -13.29 -7.64
C ARG A 80 -5.06 -11.94 -8.37
N PHE A 81 -5.47 -11.92 -9.65
CA PHE A 81 -5.67 -10.67 -10.40
C PHE A 81 -6.77 -9.81 -9.78
N ARG A 82 -7.86 -10.41 -9.34
CA ARG A 82 -8.95 -9.71 -8.67
C ARG A 82 -8.47 -9.04 -7.38
N LEU A 83 -7.77 -9.77 -6.51
CA LEU A 83 -7.21 -9.19 -5.27
C LEU A 83 -6.20 -8.06 -5.57
N ALA A 84 -5.37 -8.21 -6.61
CA ALA A 84 -4.44 -7.19 -7.05
C ALA A 84 -5.16 -5.91 -7.50
N SER A 85 -6.22 -6.05 -8.32
CA SER A 85 -7.04 -4.94 -8.78
C SER A 85 -7.80 -4.26 -7.64
N GLU A 86 -8.36 -5.04 -6.71
CA GLU A 86 -9.02 -4.50 -5.50
C GLU A 86 -8.05 -3.70 -4.64
N LEU A 87 -6.80 -4.17 -4.45
CA LEU A 87 -5.78 -3.45 -3.69
C LEU A 87 -5.35 -2.15 -4.39
N ALA A 88 -5.06 -2.21 -5.69
CA ALA A 88 -4.70 -1.01 -6.46
C ALA A 88 -5.83 0.03 -6.44
N LYS A 89 -7.08 -0.41 -6.53
CA LYS A 89 -8.26 0.43 -6.42
C LYS A 89 -8.37 1.10 -5.04
N SER A 90 -8.05 0.38 -3.96
CA SER A 90 -8.02 0.97 -2.61
C SER A 90 -7.02 2.12 -2.51
N VAL A 91 -5.84 1.96 -3.10
CA VAL A 91 -4.82 3.01 -3.16
C VAL A 91 -5.29 4.19 -4.03
N LEU A 92 -5.94 3.90 -5.18
CA LEU A 92 -6.52 4.94 -6.04
C LEU A 92 -7.47 5.84 -5.24
N TYR A 93 -8.38 5.26 -4.46
CA TYR A 93 -9.33 6.07 -3.69
C TYR A 93 -8.68 6.86 -2.56
N VAL A 94 -7.64 6.34 -1.89
CA VAL A 94 -6.85 7.14 -0.93
C VAL A 94 -6.24 8.36 -1.61
N HIS A 95 -5.65 8.20 -2.79
CA HIS A 95 -5.08 9.31 -3.57
C HIS A 95 -6.17 10.27 -4.09
N THR A 96 -7.31 9.76 -4.58
CA THR A 96 -8.47 10.57 -4.98
C THR A 96 -9.02 11.40 -3.82
N PHE A 97 -8.90 10.90 -2.58
CA PHE A 97 -9.25 11.65 -1.39
C PHE A 97 -8.22 12.74 -1.03
N GLY A 98 -7.12 12.84 -1.77
CA GLY A 98 -6.05 13.80 -1.53
C GLY A 98 -5.12 13.42 -0.39
N PHE A 99 -4.96 12.12 -0.10
CA PHE A 99 -4.06 11.62 0.92
C PHE A 99 -2.99 10.71 0.33
N VAL A 100 -1.85 10.63 1.01
CA VAL A 100 -0.85 9.58 0.86
C VAL A 100 -0.91 8.66 2.07
N HIS A 101 -0.88 7.35 1.85
CA HIS A 101 -1.09 6.35 2.90
C HIS A 101 0.16 6.13 3.76
N LYS A 102 1.31 6.01 3.15
CA LYS A 102 2.65 5.86 3.75
C LYS A 102 2.89 4.56 4.54
N ASN A 103 1.95 3.61 4.51
CA ASN A 103 2.04 2.37 5.27
C ASN A 103 1.41 1.19 4.51
N ILE A 104 1.53 1.15 3.17
CA ILE A 104 0.99 0.07 2.35
C ILE A 104 1.94 -1.13 2.46
N ARG A 105 1.43 -2.24 3.03
CA ARG A 105 2.13 -3.50 3.22
C ARG A 105 1.13 -4.61 3.55
N PRO A 106 1.45 -5.90 3.39
CA PRO A 106 0.48 -6.98 3.63
C PRO A 106 -0.15 -6.99 5.03
N ASP A 107 0.51 -6.42 6.03
CA ASP A 107 -0.06 -6.30 7.39
C ASP A 107 -1.20 -5.27 7.49
N THR A 108 -1.22 -4.27 6.60
CA THR A 108 -2.25 -3.22 6.54
C THR A 108 -3.30 -3.45 5.46
N VAL A 109 -3.26 -4.60 4.82
CA VAL A 109 -4.25 -5.06 3.85
C VAL A 109 -5.08 -6.16 4.50
N LEU A 110 -6.37 -5.91 4.73
CA LEU A 110 -7.30 -6.90 5.25
C LEU A 110 -7.93 -7.69 4.11
N VAL A 111 -8.02 -9.00 4.29
CA VAL A 111 -8.79 -9.92 3.47
C VAL A 111 -9.98 -10.38 4.30
N LEU A 112 -11.19 -10.05 3.86
CA LEU A 112 -12.44 -10.44 4.49
C LEU A 112 -13.08 -11.57 3.71
N LYS A 113 -13.39 -12.68 4.39
CA LYS A 113 -14.08 -13.81 3.76
C LYS A 113 -15.47 -13.40 3.29
N ARG A 114 -15.80 -13.70 2.04
CA ARG A 114 -17.14 -13.54 1.44
C ARG A 114 -17.68 -14.90 1.05
N ARG A 115 -19.01 -15.00 0.93
CA ARG A 115 -19.68 -16.27 0.54
C ARG A 115 -19.48 -16.62 -0.93
N ASP A 116 -19.31 -15.61 -1.76
CA ASP A 116 -19.27 -15.69 -3.23
C ASP A 116 -17.85 -15.72 -3.83
N THR A 117 -16.83 -15.71 -2.99
CA THR A 117 -15.42 -15.72 -3.44
C THR A 117 -14.57 -16.68 -2.61
N ALA A 118 -13.67 -17.39 -3.26
CA ALA A 118 -12.78 -18.35 -2.58
C ALA A 118 -11.82 -17.66 -1.60
N LEU A 119 -11.23 -16.54 -2.02
CA LEU A 119 -10.22 -15.82 -1.23
C LEU A 119 -10.77 -14.64 -0.40
N GLY A 120 -12.03 -14.24 -0.63
CA GLY A 120 -12.59 -13.04 -0.01
C GLY A 120 -12.30 -11.76 -0.81
N SER A 121 -12.45 -10.60 -0.18
CA SER A 121 -12.17 -9.26 -0.75
C SER A 121 -11.17 -8.49 0.08
N VAL A 122 -10.41 -7.60 -0.60
CA VAL A 122 -9.34 -6.80 -0.02
C VAL A 122 -9.85 -5.43 0.42
N PHE A 123 -9.35 -4.98 1.58
CA PHE A 123 -9.59 -3.63 2.12
C PHE A 123 -8.31 -3.06 2.71
N LEU A 124 -7.96 -1.84 2.31
CA LEU A 124 -6.79 -1.15 2.84
C LEU A 124 -7.14 -0.47 4.17
N VAL A 125 -6.30 -0.71 5.18
CA VAL A 125 -6.37 -0.14 6.53
C VAL A 125 -4.99 0.29 7.01
N GLY A 126 -4.81 0.69 8.26
CA GLY A 126 -3.49 1.02 8.81
C GLY A 126 -3.07 2.46 8.49
N PHE A 127 -4.00 3.39 8.66
CA PHE A 127 -3.78 4.82 8.48
C PHE A 127 -2.98 5.44 9.64
N ASP A 128 -1.84 4.82 10.01
CA ASP A 128 -1.04 5.25 11.15
C ASP A 128 -0.18 6.48 10.82
N THR A 129 0.25 6.60 9.57
CA THR A 129 1.24 7.59 9.12
C THR A 129 0.76 8.41 7.93
N PHE A 130 -0.52 8.26 7.54
CA PHE A 130 -1.12 8.98 6.43
C PHE A 130 -1.04 10.51 6.63
N ARG A 131 -1.15 11.26 5.54
CA ARG A 131 -1.30 12.71 5.55
C ARG A 131 -1.99 13.19 4.28
N SER A 132 -2.42 14.45 4.28
CA SER A 132 -2.80 15.16 3.07
C SER A 132 -1.63 15.17 2.08
N GLU A 133 -1.91 15.01 0.79
CA GLU A 133 -0.91 14.98 -0.29
C GLU A 133 -0.03 16.24 -0.29
N TYR A 134 -0.62 17.40 -0.02
CA TYR A 134 0.07 18.70 0.02
C TYR A 134 0.66 19.03 1.41
N GLY A 135 0.55 18.15 2.39
CA GLY A 135 1.09 18.37 3.73
C GLY A 135 2.61 18.17 3.79
N HIS A 136 3.24 18.71 4.83
CA HIS A 136 4.67 18.49 5.08
C HIS A 136 4.93 17.10 5.66
N THR A 137 5.98 16.45 5.18
CA THR A 137 6.41 15.13 5.68
C THR A 137 7.46 15.31 6.78
N ALA A 138 7.35 14.54 7.87
CA ALA A 138 8.50 14.32 8.74
C ALA A 138 9.55 13.54 7.95
N LEU A 139 10.76 14.10 7.87
CA LEU A 139 11.91 13.50 7.15
C LEU A 139 12.56 12.41 8.03
N ILE A 140 11.76 11.41 8.44
CA ILE A 140 12.21 10.30 9.28
C ILE A 140 11.98 9.01 8.47
N GLY A 141 13.06 8.28 8.22
CA GLY A 141 13.02 6.94 7.62
C GLY A 141 12.63 5.88 8.65
N SER A 142 12.31 4.69 8.18
CA SER A 142 12.11 3.54 9.06
C SER A 142 13.45 2.88 9.37
N THR A 143 13.68 2.53 10.63
CA THR A 143 14.85 1.77 11.07
C THR A 143 14.59 0.26 11.12
N LYS A 144 13.33 -0.16 10.94
CA LYS A 144 12.96 -1.59 10.94
C LYS A 144 12.93 -2.10 9.51
N TRP A 145 13.80 -3.04 9.17
CA TRP A 145 13.91 -3.60 7.82
C TRP A 145 12.59 -4.16 7.28
N GLN A 146 11.72 -4.72 8.14
CA GLN A 146 10.40 -5.23 7.76
C GLN A 146 9.48 -4.16 7.16
N ARG A 147 9.66 -2.90 7.59
CA ARG A 147 8.95 -1.75 7.01
C ARG A 147 9.71 -1.16 5.84
N SER A 148 11.04 -1.11 5.93
CA SER A 148 11.89 -0.56 4.88
C SER A 148 11.74 -1.31 3.57
N LEU A 149 11.46 -2.61 3.61
CA LEU A 149 11.18 -3.43 2.43
C LEU A 149 10.05 -2.85 1.55
N TYR A 150 9.03 -2.25 2.16
CA TYR A 150 7.89 -1.64 1.46
C TYR A 150 8.07 -0.15 1.20
N GLN A 151 9.21 0.41 1.55
CA GLN A 151 9.54 1.80 1.31
C GLN A 151 10.52 1.93 0.15
N HIS A 152 10.28 2.91 -0.74
CA HIS A 152 11.25 3.22 -1.79
C HIS A 152 12.62 3.55 -1.17
N PRO A 153 13.75 3.13 -1.76
CA PRO A 153 15.08 3.36 -1.21
C PRO A 153 15.37 4.81 -0.81
N SER A 154 14.83 5.80 -1.54
CA SER A 154 14.95 7.23 -1.20
C SER A 154 14.30 7.61 0.15
N ARG A 155 13.58 6.69 0.78
CA ARG A 155 12.89 6.88 2.07
C ARG A 155 13.48 6.06 3.21
N ILE A 156 14.59 5.37 2.97
CA ILE A 156 15.27 4.53 3.94
C ILE A 156 16.50 5.29 4.50
N GLY A 157 16.77 5.13 5.80
CA GLY A 157 17.91 5.74 6.49
C GLY A 157 17.60 7.10 7.12
N ASP A 158 18.64 7.70 7.70
CA ASP A 158 18.53 8.89 8.57
C ASP A 158 18.46 10.22 7.79
N HIS A 159 18.78 10.21 6.50
CA HIS A 159 18.90 11.41 5.67
C HIS A 159 17.88 11.44 4.54
N VAL A 160 16.61 11.44 4.90
CA VAL A 160 15.53 11.59 3.92
C VAL A 160 15.40 13.06 3.52
N THR A 161 15.74 13.38 2.26
CA THR A 161 15.81 14.76 1.75
C THR A 161 14.54 15.21 1.02
N GLN A 162 13.69 14.28 0.59
CA GLN A 162 12.51 14.58 -0.23
C GLN A 162 11.21 14.38 0.54
N ASN A 163 10.19 15.15 0.18
CA ASN A 163 8.83 14.91 0.66
C ASN A 163 8.31 13.55 0.15
N TYR A 164 7.37 12.99 0.88
CA TYR A 164 6.69 11.78 0.45
C TYR A 164 5.71 12.11 -0.69
N LEU A 165 5.82 11.42 -1.79
CA LEU A 165 4.99 11.58 -2.99
C LEU A 165 4.05 10.37 -3.14
N VAL A 166 3.01 10.50 -3.96
CA VAL A 166 2.10 9.38 -4.30
C VAL A 166 2.84 8.20 -4.92
N GLN A 167 3.93 8.44 -5.67
CA GLN A 167 4.77 7.40 -6.25
C GLN A 167 5.45 6.50 -5.20
N HIS A 168 5.65 6.98 -3.97
CA HIS A 168 6.15 6.14 -2.88
C HIS A 168 5.09 5.12 -2.44
N ASP A 169 3.80 5.50 -2.43
CA ASP A 169 2.71 4.54 -2.21
C ASP A 169 2.60 3.54 -3.37
N ILE A 170 2.85 3.98 -4.61
CA ILE A 170 2.88 3.10 -5.79
C ILE A 170 4.01 2.07 -5.66
N TYR A 171 5.20 2.48 -5.22
CA TYR A 171 6.28 1.53 -4.93
C TYR A 171 5.85 0.49 -3.89
N SER A 172 5.27 0.93 -2.78
CA SER A 172 4.78 0.04 -1.71
C SER A 172 3.70 -0.91 -2.23
N LEU A 173 2.80 -0.43 -3.09
CA LEU A 173 1.82 -1.25 -3.80
C LEU A 173 2.54 -2.30 -4.67
N GLY A 174 3.56 -1.91 -5.44
CA GLY A 174 4.35 -2.84 -6.28
C GLY A 174 4.92 -4.01 -5.50
N VAL A 175 5.48 -3.76 -4.31
CA VAL A 175 5.97 -4.83 -3.43
C VAL A 175 4.84 -5.75 -2.99
N CYS A 176 3.68 -5.21 -2.60
CA CYS A 176 2.51 -6.02 -2.23
C CYS A 176 1.97 -6.84 -3.40
N LEU A 177 1.94 -6.26 -4.62
CA LEU A 177 1.53 -6.98 -5.84
C LEU A 177 2.51 -8.11 -6.19
N LEU A 178 3.80 -7.91 -5.96
CA LEU A 178 4.81 -8.95 -6.17
C LEU A 178 4.57 -10.13 -5.21
N GLU A 179 4.42 -9.88 -3.91
CA GLU A 179 4.08 -10.92 -2.92
C GLU A 179 2.78 -11.65 -3.27
N LEU A 180 1.75 -10.90 -3.69
CA LEU A 180 0.44 -11.47 -4.07
C LEU A 180 0.56 -12.34 -5.34
N GLY A 181 1.30 -11.88 -6.34
CA GLY A 181 1.52 -12.63 -7.58
C GLY A 181 2.34 -13.90 -7.36
N LEU A 182 3.36 -13.87 -6.55
CA LEU A 182 4.14 -15.05 -6.13
C LEU A 182 3.37 -15.93 -5.14
N TRP A 183 2.42 -15.35 -4.40
CA TRP A 183 1.76 -15.93 -3.24
C TRP A 183 2.77 -16.37 -2.18
N ASP A 184 3.76 -15.53 -1.95
CA ASP A 184 4.84 -15.75 -1.00
C ASP A 184 5.07 -14.47 -0.20
N SER A 185 5.36 -14.63 1.10
CA SER A 185 5.61 -13.49 1.98
C SER A 185 7.09 -13.19 2.10
N PHE A 186 7.47 -11.93 1.87
CA PHE A 186 8.85 -11.46 2.07
C PHE A 186 9.21 -11.26 3.54
N VAL A 187 8.22 -11.22 4.43
CA VAL A 187 8.42 -11.11 5.87
C VAL A 187 7.61 -12.19 6.57
N VAL A 188 8.27 -13.06 7.31
CA VAL A 188 7.64 -14.06 8.18
C VAL A 188 8.01 -13.71 9.61
N TYR A 189 7.00 -13.58 10.46
CA TYR A 189 7.18 -13.38 11.89
C TYR A 189 7.17 -14.76 12.58
N ASN A 190 8.20 -15.01 13.37
CA ASN A 190 8.23 -16.17 14.28
C ASN A 190 7.30 -15.90 15.48
N GLU A 191 7.41 -16.67 16.56
CA GLU A 191 6.55 -16.53 17.75
C GLU A 191 6.55 -15.11 18.34
N ASN A 192 7.64 -14.35 18.15
CA ASN A 192 7.73 -12.93 18.51
C ASN A 192 7.75 -12.03 17.27
N VAL A 193 6.94 -10.99 17.27
CA VAL A 193 6.88 -10.00 16.17
C VAL A 193 8.22 -9.30 15.92
N SER A 194 9.14 -9.31 16.92
CA SER A 194 10.51 -8.80 16.76
C SER A 194 11.41 -9.71 15.93
N ASP A 195 11.11 -11.01 15.90
CA ASP A 195 11.94 -12.02 15.24
C ASP A 195 11.41 -12.34 13.85
N ALA A 196 11.50 -11.36 12.96
CA ALA A 196 11.10 -11.52 11.57
C ALA A 196 12.26 -12.06 10.73
N THR A 197 11.95 -12.94 9.78
CA THR A 197 12.88 -13.45 8.77
C THR A 197 12.35 -13.15 7.37
N SER A 198 13.26 -13.13 6.38
CA SER A 198 12.89 -13.01 4.98
C SER A 198 13.31 -14.27 4.22
N PRO A 199 12.38 -15.21 3.95
CA PRO A 199 12.73 -16.45 3.27
C PRO A 199 13.13 -16.26 1.82
N LEU A 200 12.70 -15.16 1.17
CA LEU A 200 12.92 -14.94 -0.26
C LEU A 200 14.05 -13.95 -0.56
N ILE A 201 14.36 -13.04 0.33
CA ILE A 201 15.31 -11.95 0.06
C ILE A 201 16.68 -12.19 0.70
N GLY A 202 16.84 -13.18 1.58
CA GLY A 202 18.11 -13.47 2.27
C GLY A 202 18.46 -12.41 3.32
N SER A 203 19.71 -11.92 3.36
CA SER A 203 20.11 -10.88 4.32
C SER A 203 19.37 -9.56 4.04
N PRO A 204 18.79 -8.94 5.06
CA PRO A 204 17.97 -7.74 4.89
C PRO A 204 18.82 -6.46 4.77
N ASP A 205 19.66 -6.34 3.75
CA ASP A 205 20.34 -5.09 3.45
C ASP A 205 19.46 -4.19 2.58
N PRO A 206 18.95 -3.05 3.10
CA PRO A 206 17.98 -2.20 2.42
C PRO A 206 18.37 -1.70 1.01
N PRO A 207 19.63 -1.33 0.73
CA PRO A 207 20.02 -0.87 -0.60
C PRO A 207 19.81 -1.91 -1.71
N GLU A 208 19.94 -3.20 -1.39
CA GLU A 208 19.85 -4.29 -2.35
C GLU A 208 18.40 -4.77 -2.58
N PHE A 209 17.44 -4.33 -1.76
CA PHE A 209 16.06 -4.81 -1.85
C PHE A 209 15.43 -4.54 -3.21
N LYS A 210 15.58 -3.33 -3.74
CA LYS A 210 14.94 -2.95 -4.99
C LYS A 210 15.41 -3.81 -6.17
N ASP A 211 16.72 -4.02 -6.29
CA ASP A 211 17.29 -4.83 -7.37
C ASP A 211 16.81 -6.27 -7.27
N ARG A 212 16.79 -6.81 -6.04
CA ARG A 212 16.28 -8.17 -5.80
C ARG A 212 14.80 -8.31 -6.14
N LEU A 213 13.97 -7.32 -5.80
CA LEU A 213 12.55 -7.30 -6.15
C LEU A 213 12.35 -7.23 -7.68
N LEU A 214 13.18 -6.47 -8.38
CA LEU A 214 13.16 -6.40 -9.85
C LEU A 214 13.56 -7.73 -10.48
N ASP A 215 14.58 -8.42 -9.96
CA ASP A 215 14.98 -9.74 -10.44
C ASP A 215 13.85 -10.77 -10.29
N LEU A 216 13.17 -10.80 -9.13
CA LEU A 216 12.01 -11.65 -8.90
C LEU A 216 10.86 -11.31 -9.86
N THR A 217 10.64 -10.01 -10.12
CA THR A 217 9.59 -9.55 -11.03
C THR A 217 9.84 -9.99 -12.48
N ARG A 218 11.07 -9.83 -12.97
CA ARG A 218 11.46 -10.17 -14.34
C ARG A 218 11.59 -11.68 -14.57
N GLY A 219 11.89 -12.44 -13.53
CA GLY A 219 12.07 -13.89 -13.58
C GLY A 219 10.81 -14.64 -13.14
N GLU A 220 10.71 -14.89 -11.86
CA GLU A 220 9.72 -15.80 -11.28
C GLU A 220 8.28 -15.29 -11.41
N LEU A 221 8.03 -14.01 -11.13
CA LEU A 221 6.71 -13.43 -11.27
C LEU A 221 6.21 -13.51 -12.72
N LYS A 222 7.07 -13.17 -13.68
CA LYS A 222 6.74 -13.25 -15.10
C LYS A 222 6.32 -14.67 -15.51
N SER A 223 7.00 -15.69 -15.03
CA SER A 223 6.65 -17.07 -15.32
C SER A 223 5.34 -17.52 -14.67
N ARG A 224 4.97 -16.95 -13.51
CA ARG A 224 3.76 -17.31 -12.74
C ARG A 224 2.51 -16.52 -13.12
N MET A 225 2.67 -15.25 -13.51
CA MET A 225 1.57 -14.28 -13.69
C MET A 225 1.51 -13.67 -15.09
N GLY A 226 2.48 -13.99 -15.95
CA GLY A 226 2.55 -13.46 -17.31
C GLY A 226 3.18 -12.09 -17.43
N ASP A 227 3.38 -11.66 -18.69
CA ASP A 227 4.11 -10.44 -19.02
C ASP A 227 3.42 -9.17 -18.54
N LEU A 228 2.12 -9.04 -18.76
CA LEU A 228 1.39 -7.80 -18.42
C LEU A 228 1.41 -7.53 -16.91
N TYR A 229 1.21 -8.55 -16.09
CA TYR A 229 1.25 -8.37 -14.64
C TYR A 229 2.65 -8.02 -14.15
N SER A 230 3.68 -8.71 -14.66
CA SER A 230 5.07 -8.42 -14.27
C SER A 230 5.50 -7.01 -14.69
N GLN A 231 5.08 -6.53 -15.87
CA GLN A 231 5.31 -5.15 -16.30
C GLN A 231 4.64 -4.13 -15.37
N VAL A 232 3.40 -4.39 -14.92
CA VAL A 232 2.73 -3.50 -13.94
C VAL A 232 3.53 -3.44 -12.65
N VAL A 233 3.99 -4.58 -12.12
CA VAL A 233 4.79 -4.61 -10.89
C VAL A 233 6.13 -3.89 -11.10
N GLU A 234 6.81 -4.12 -12.21
CA GLU A 234 8.06 -3.43 -12.53
C GLU A 234 7.87 -1.91 -12.63
N THR A 235 6.80 -1.45 -13.31
CA THR A 235 6.44 -0.03 -13.35
C THR A 235 6.22 0.55 -11.96
N CYS A 236 5.55 -0.17 -11.06
CA CYS A 236 5.37 0.26 -9.68
C CYS A 236 6.72 0.37 -8.93
N LEU A 237 7.58 -0.64 -9.03
CA LEU A 237 8.88 -0.67 -8.35
C LEU A 237 9.86 0.39 -8.86
N THR A 238 9.71 0.81 -10.11
CA THR A 238 10.52 1.86 -10.75
C THR A 238 9.82 3.22 -10.82
N SER A 239 8.75 3.43 -10.05
CA SER A 239 7.84 4.59 -10.11
C SER A 239 8.52 5.95 -9.98
N LEU A 240 9.71 6.02 -9.40
CA LEU A 240 10.51 7.24 -9.23
C LEU A 240 11.77 7.24 -10.11
N ASP A 241 12.01 6.19 -10.90
CA ASP A 241 13.19 6.11 -11.74
C ASP A 241 13.02 6.96 -13.01
N PRO A 242 14.06 7.70 -13.44
CA PRO A 242 13.98 8.55 -14.63
C PRO A 242 13.63 7.80 -15.93
N GLY A 243 13.96 6.52 -16.00
CA GLY A 243 13.70 5.65 -17.16
C GLY A 243 12.39 4.86 -17.10
N ASN A 244 11.48 5.19 -16.17
CA ASN A 244 10.20 4.48 -16.08
C ASN A 244 9.37 4.71 -17.35
N ALA A 245 8.95 3.61 -17.99
CA ALA A 245 8.25 3.66 -19.29
C ALA A 245 6.85 4.31 -19.19
N ASP A 246 6.20 4.24 -18.03
CA ASP A 246 4.84 4.75 -17.83
C ASP A 246 4.80 6.16 -17.27
N PHE A 247 5.84 6.58 -16.56
CA PHE A 247 5.90 7.86 -15.84
C PHE A 247 6.98 8.80 -16.38
N GLY A 248 7.58 8.45 -17.52
CA GLY A 248 8.66 9.24 -18.13
C GLY A 248 8.19 10.59 -18.70
N ASP A 249 7.00 10.63 -19.28
CA ASP A 249 6.39 11.89 -19.74
C ASP A 249 5.66 12.59 -18.60
N LYS A 250 6.33 13.54 -17.97
CA LYS A 250 5.76 14.28 -16.83
C LYS A 250 4.56 15.15 -17.23
N SER A 251 4.38 15.49 -18.51
CA SER A 251 3.26 16.29 -18.99
C SER A 251 1.92 15.55 -18.86
N GLU A 252 1.92 14.22 -18.92
CA GLU A 252 0.72 13.39 -18.70
C GLU A 252 0.16 13.55 -17.29
N PHE A 253 0.99 13.92 -16.32
CA PHE A 253 0.65 14.02 -14.90
C PHE A 253 0.42 15.45 -14.42
N GLN A 254 0.33 16.41 -15.33
CA GLN A 254 0.05 17.80 -15.05
C GLN A 254 -1.36 18.18 -15.55
N ASP A 255 -1.98 19.15 -14.89
CA ASP A 255 -3.19 19.80 -15.38
C ASP A 255 -2.85 20.89 -16.42
N ALA A 256 -3.88 21.65 -16.87
CA ALA A 256 -3.71 22.73 -17.85
C ALA A 256 -2.80 23.87 -17.36
N ASP A 257 -2.66 24.03 -16.06
CA ASP A 257 -1.84 25.05 -15.41
C ASP A 257 -0.42 24.54 -15.07
N GLY A 258 -0.10 23.27 -15.46
CA GLY A 258 1.19 22.63 -15.19
C GLY A 258 1.32 22.11 -13.75
N ILE A 259 0.24 22.05 -12.97
CA ILE A 259 0.21 21.54 -11.61
C ILE A 259 0.13 20.01 -11.65
N GLN A 260 0.96 19.35 -10.85
CA GLN A 260 1.01 17.91 -10.80
C GLN A 260 -0.27 17.31 -10.20
N VAL A 261 -0.90 16.38 -10.93
CA VAL A 261 -2.10 15.65 -10.50
C VAL A 261 -1.70 14.24 -10.05
N GLY A 262 -1.46 14.09 -8.76
CA GLY A 262 -0.91 12.87 -8.19
C GLY A 262 -1.74 11.60 -8.47
N VAL A 263 -3.07 11.72 -8.49
CA VAL A 263 -3.97 10.58 -8.74
C VAL A 263 -3.75 9.94 -10.12
N ARG A 264 -3.28 10.66 -11.12
CA ARG A 264 -3.03 10.10 -12.46
C ARG A 264 -2.00 8.98 -12.48
N TYR A 265 -1.04 8.99 -11.55
CA TYR A 265 -0.05 7.91 -11.45
C TYR A 265 -0.73 6.56 -11.13
N ILE A 266 -1.60 6.53 -10.14
CA ILE A 266 -2.28 5.29 -9.77
C ILE A 266 -3.41 4.93 -10.74
N GLU A 267 -4.05 5.90 -11.39
CA GLU A 267 -5.00 5.65 -12.47
C GLU A 267 -4.34 4.86 -13.61
N LYS A 268 -3.13 5.23 -14.01
CA LYS A 268 -2.38 4.51 -15.06
C LYS A 268 -2.08 3.06 -14.67
N ILE A 269 -1.75 2.81 -13.40
CA ILE A 269 -1.56 1.45 -12.85
C ILE A 269 -2.87 0.65 -12.87
N THR A 270 -3.97 1.22 -12.41
CA THR A 270 -5.27 0.54 -12.39
C THR A 270 -5.79 0.24 -13.80
N MET A 271 -5.61 1.14 -14.76
CA MET A 271 -5.95 0.90 -16.16
C MET A 271 -5.20 -0.32 -16.73
N ARG A 272 -3.90 -0.42 -16.46
CA ARG A 272 -3.09 -1.57 -16.91
C ARG A 272 -3.52 -2.88 -16.24
N LEU A 273 -3.74 -2.88 -14.93
CA LEU A 273 -4.24 -4.07 -14.24
C LEU A 273 -5.59 -4.53 -14.80
N ASN A 274 -6.50 -3.60 -15.08
CA ASN A 274 -7.81 -3.90 -15.64
C ASN A 274 -7.76 -4.35 -17.11
N SER A 275 -6.68 -4.12 -17.82
CA SER A 275 -6.48 -4.63 -19.20
C SER A 275 -6.07 -6.11 -19.23
N ILE A 276 -5.72 -6.70 -18.08
CA ILE A 276 -5.37 -8.11 -17.99
C ILE A 276 -6.66 -8.93 -18.03
N SER A 277 -6.84 -9.71 -19.10
CA SER A 277 -7.93 -10.69 -19.22
C SER A 277 -7.38 -12.11 -19.00
N VAL A 278 -8.07 -12.90 -18.19
CA VAL A 278 -7.71 -14.29 -17.85
C VAL A 278 -8.87 -15.20 -18.15
#